data_da431b4898fd73ed020b4d462ba63c27
#
_entry.id   da431b4898fd73ed020b4d462ba63c27
#
_cell.length_a   1.000
_cell.length_b   1.000
_cell.length_c   1.000
_cell.angle_alpha   90.00
_cell.angle_beta   90.00
_cell.angle_gamma   90.00
#
_symmetry.space_group_name_H-M   'P 1'
#
loop_
_entity.id
_entity.type
_entity.pdbx_description
1 polymer ?
#
loop_
_entity_poly.entity_id
_entity_poly.type
_entity_poly.pdbx_seq_one_letter_code
_entity_poly.pdbx_strand_id
1 'polypeptide(L)' 'MDTSQSWYIVKLTVGNCKIVPSNELDGDDKPEIIEQWGPFSSQDEAIARRVGLIRAGKCQPI' A
#
# COMPACT_ATOMS: atom_id res chain seq x y z
N MET A 1 21.21 10.98 -4.09
CA MET A 1 20.63 10.64 -4.31
C MET A 1 19.65 10.37 -3.72
N ASP A 2 18.94 10.48 -3.60
CA ASP A 2 18.05 10.32 -3.00
C ASP A 2 17.24 9.51 -3.41
N THR A 3 16.86 8.89 -2.97
CA THR A 3 16.15 8.01 -3.26
C THR A 3 14.95 8.08 -2.75
N SER A 4 14.33 9.02 -2.68
CA SER A 4 13.13 9.14 -2.10
C SER A 4 12.15 8.28 -2.71
N GLN A 5 12.12 7.09 -2.47
CA GLN A 5 11.11 6.20 -2.96
C GLN A 5 9.89 6.34 -2.09
N SER A 6 8.76 6.53 -2.69
CA SER A 6 7.50 6.57 -1.97
C SER A 6 6.93 5.17 -1.81
N TRP A 7 6.07 5.00 -0.85
CA TRP A 7 5.44 3.72 -0.57
C TRP A 7 3.93 3.91 -0.62
N TYR A 8 3.25 2.87 -1.05
CA TYR A 8 1.79 2.92 -1.17
C TYR A 8 1.19 1.69 -0.53
N ILE A 9 -0.04 1.84 -0.06
CA ILE A 9 -0.83 0.70 0.38
C ILE A 9 -1.88 0.47 -0.69
N VAL A 10 -1.99 -0.77 -1.18
CA VAL A 10 -2.97 -1.09 -2.20
C VAL A 10 -3.91 -2.16 -1.65
N LYS A 11 -5.19 -1.97 -1.88
CA LYS A 11 -6.19 -2.94 -1.45
C LYS A 11 -6.56 -3.79 -2.65
N LEU A 12 -6.45 -5.09 -2.48
CA LEU A 12 -6.71 -6.02 -3.56
C LEU A 12 -8.17 -6.46 -3.52
N THR A 13 -8.62 -7.04 -4.62
CA THR A 13 -10.02 -7.48 -4.70
C THR A 13 -10.35 -8.52 -3.66
N VAL A 14 -9.36 -9.25 -3.16
CA VAL A 14 -9.61 -10.21 -2.11
C VAL A 14 -9.78 -9.55 -0.74
N GLY A 15 -9.54 -8.24 -0.64
CA GLY A 15 -9.76 -7.54 0.61
C GLY A 15 -8.51 -7.25 1.41
N ASN A 16 -7.39 -7.87 1.07
CA ASN A 16 -6.15 -7.65 1.79
C ASN A 16 -5.47 -6.40 1.27
N CYS A 17 -4.64 -5.82 2.10
CA CYS A 17 -3.85 -4.66 1.70
C CYS A 17 -2.38 -5.02 1.69
N LYS A 18 -1.67 -4.51 0.70
CA LYS A 18 -0.24 -4.76 0.57
C LYS A 18 0.48 -3.43 0.54
N ILE A 19 1.70 -3.43 1.03
CA ILE A 19 2.55 -2.26 0.97
C ILE A 19 3.54 -2.48 -0.15
N VAL A 20 3.58 -1.54 -1.09
CA VAL A 20 4.43 -1.67 -2.26
C VAL A 20 5.19 -0.38 -2.49
N PRO A 21 6.42 -0.44 -3.01
CA PRO A 21 7.11 0.77 -3.39
C PRO A 21 6.52 1.36 -4.66
N SER A 22 6.74 2.64 -4.84
CA SER A 22 6.11 3.34 -5.96
C SER A 22 6.55 2.75 -7.30
N ASN A 23 7.77 2.25 -7.40
CA ASN A 23 8.22 1.72 -8.67
C ASN A 23 7.50 0.43 -9.05
N GLU A 24 6.88 -0.25 -8.10
CA GLU A 24 6.11 -1.43 -8.45
C GLU A 24 4.74 -1.07 -8.97
N LEU A 25 4.25 0.10 -8.64
CA LEU A 25 2.96 0.52 -9.15
C LEU A 25 3.02 0.86 -10.62
N ASP A 26 4.21 1.14 -11.13
CA ASP A 26 4.35 1.46 -12.52
C ASP A 26 4.44 0.23 -13.39
N GLY A 27 4.44 -0.96 -12.84
CA GLY A 27 4.55 -2.17 -13.62
C GLY A 27 3.27 -2.48 -14.35
N ASP A 28 3.40 -3.25 -15.42
CA ASP A 28 2.25 -3.61 -16.19
C ASP A 28 1.42 -4.66 -15.54
N ASP A 29 2.02 -5.46 -14.66
CA ASP A 29 1.31 -6.55 -14.07
C ASP A 29 0.68 -6.11 -12.81
N LYS A 30 -0.09 -5.11 -12.79
CA LYS A 30 -0.74 -4.71 -11.58
C LYS A 30 -1.77 -5.70 -11.18
N PRO A 31 -1.77 -6.14 -9.94
CA PRO A 31 -2.88 -6.95 -9.46
C PRO A 31 -4.13 -6.11 -9.48
N GLU A 32 -5.25 -6.74 -9.29
CA GLU A 32 -6.50 -6.01 -9.27
C GLU A 32 -6.57 -5.19 -8.01
N ILE A 33 -6.36 -3.91 -8.14
CA ILE A 33 -6.35 -2.99 -7.01
C ILE A 33 -7.65 -2.23 -7.02
N ILE A 34 -8.39 -2.29 -5.92
CA ILE A 34 -9.64 -1.57 -5.83
C ILE A 34 -9.49 -0.26 -5.09
N GLU A 35 -8.41 -0.09 -4.33
CA GLU A 35 -8.21 1.15 -3.62
C GLU A 35 -6.75 1.26 -3.27
N GLN A 36 -6.24 2.47 -3.18
CA GLN A 36 -4.85 2.64 -2.77
C GLN A 36 -4.72 3.92 -1.96
N TRP A 37 -3.71 3.95 -1.11
CA TRP A 37 -3.40 5.08 -0.26
C TRP A 37 -1.93 5.40 -0.41
N GLY A 38 -1.58 6.64 -0.22
CA GLY A 38 -0.21 7.11 -0.29
C GLY A 38 -0.16 8.40 -1.08
N PRO A 39 1.03 8.87 -1.36
CA PRO A 39 2.33 8.26 -1.04
C PRO A 39 2.74 8.46 0.41
N PHE A 40 3.47 7.49 0.92
CA PHE A 40 4.03 7.58 2.26
C PHE A 40 5.54 7.74 2.12
N SER A 41 6.14 8.45 3.07
CA SER A 41 7.55 8.77 2.94
C SER A 41 8.46 7.59 3.31
N SER A 42 7.95 6.60 4.00
CA SER A 42 8.75 5.45 4.37
C SER A 42 7.88 4.23 4.48
N GLN A 43 8.53 3.09 4.45
CA GLN A 43 7.81 1.83 4.61
C GLN A 43 7.20 1.74 6.00
N ASP A 44 7.91 2.24 7.01
CA ASP A 44 7.39 2.21 8.37
C ASP A 44 6.11 3.02 8.47
N GLU A 45 6.05 4.14 7.81
CA GLU A 45 4.86 4.95 7.82
C GLU A 45 3.70 4.22 7.16
N ALA A 46 3.98 3.53 6.07
CA ALA A 46 2.94 2.76 5.38
C ALA A 46 2.45 1.61 6.26
N ILE A 47 3.36 0.97 6.98
CA ILE A 47 2.97 -0.12 7.86
C ILE A 47 2.05 0.39 8.96
N ALA A 48 2.38 1.52 9.55
CA ALA A 48 1.55 2.09 10.60
C ALA A 48 0.18 2.45 10.07
N ARG A 49 0.12 2.99 8.87
CA ARG A 49 -1.16 3.36 8.29
C ARG A 49 -2.00 2.12 7.97
N ARG A 50 -1.34 1.05 7.52
CA ARG A 50 -2.04 -0.17 7.21
C ARG A 50 -2.71 -0.75 8.45
N VAL A 51 -2.04 -0.67 9.60
CA VAL A 51 -2.63 -1.13 10.85
C VAL A 51 -3.91 -0.34 11.13
N GLY A 52 -3.86 0.98 10.91
CA GLY A 52 -5.05 1.80 11.12
C GLY A 52 -6.18 1.43 10.16
N LEU A 53 -5.84 1.09 8.92
CA LEU A 53 -6.85 0.70 7.95
C LEU A 53 -7.48 -0.64 8.32
N ILE A 54 -6.69 -1.55 8.86
CA ILE A 54 -7.22 -2.83 9.32
C ILE A 54 -8.21 -2.60 10.46
N ARG A 55 -7.83 -1.71 11.38
CA ARG A 55 -8.71 -1.43 12.51
C ARG A 55 -9.99 -0.73 12.06
N ALA A 56 -9.91 0.06 11.04
CA ALA A 56 -11.07 0.77 10.53
C ALA A 56 -11.94 -0.12 9.66
N GLY A 57 -11.53 -1.35 9.42
CA GLY A 57 -12.33 -2.25 8.61
C GLY A 57 -12.15 -2.08 7.13
N LYS A 58 -11.17 -1.29 6.71
CA LYS A 58 -10.96 -1.09 5.29
C LYS A 58 -10.03 -2.12 4.69
N CYS A 59 -9.23 -2.78 5.50
CA CYS A 59 -8.35 -3.84 5.05
C CYS A 59 -8.58 -5.06 5.91
N GLN A 60 -8.53 -6.23 5.30
CA GLN A 60 -8.67 -7.45 6.08
C GLN A 60 -7.34 -7.80 6.70
N PRO A 61 -7.32 -8.26 7.95
CA PRO A 61 -6.08 -8.69 8.56
C PRO A 61 -5.62 -9.97 7.88
N ILE A 62 -4.32 -10.13 7.81
CA ILE A 62 -3.73 -11.29 7.20
C ILE A 62 -3.34 -12.27 8.26
#